data_a39580219a89d1300fba89d31600309a
#
_entry.id   a39580219a89d1300fba89d31600309a
#
_cell.length_a   1.000
_cell.length_b   1.000
_cell.length_c   1.000
_cell.angle_alpha   90.00
_cell.angle_beta   90.00
_cell.angle_gamma   90.00
#
_symmetry.space_group_name_H-M   'P 1'
#
loop_
_entity.id
_entity.type
_entity.pdbx_description
1 polymer ?
#
loop_
_entity_poly.entity_id
_entity_poly.type
_entity_poly.pdbx_seq_one_letter_code
_entity_poly.pdbx_strand_id
1 'polypeptide(L)'
;FEYYIENCDNEADSRMHHWLLDTFSMNGMLSNSKELSGRIIVEDVPSAREHLPVVIQAMREDKRIVFDYHPYTRSQASKGVVICPYFVKIFKQLWYVIGHNVADGKIKTYSLDRMTNLNISSTSFKMPEGFEPQSFFKDCYGITINQNEPKDIALRVSHTQARYLRALPLHHTQSEEVHDTYSIFRYRM
;
A
#
# COMPACT_ATOMS: atom_id res chain seq x y z
N PHE A 1 -21.83 -5.87 5.36
CA PHE A 1 -20.36 -5.82 5.27
C PHE A 1 -19.77 -7.20 5.57
N GLU A 2 -20.18 -7.88 6.65
CA GLU A 2 -19.76 -9.25 6.99
C GLU A 2 -20.08 -10.25 5.87
N TYR A 3 -21.25 -10.16 5.25
CA TYR A 3 -21.68 -11.03 4.14
C TYR A 3 -20.76 -10.93 2.90
N TYR A 4 -20.17 -9.77 2.63
CA TYR A 4 -19.22 -9.59 1.53
C TYR A 4 -17.86 -10.23 1.80
N ILE A 5 -17.48 -10.34 3.06
CA ILE A 5 -16.19 -10.86 3.51
C ILE A 5 -16.17 -12.39 3.47
N GLU A 6 -17.28 -13.05 3.76
CA GLU A 6 -17.40 -14.51 3.79
C GLU A 6 -17.37 -15.17 2.40
N ASN A 7 -17.50 -14.39 1.31
CA ASN A 7 -17.58 -14.89 -0.06
C ASN A 7 -16.38 -14.52 -0.94
N CYS A 8 -15.23 -14.15 -0.35
CA CYS A 8 -14.02 -13.85 -1.11
C CYS A 8 -13.15 -15.11 -1.29
N ASP A 9 -13.15 -15.65 -2.49
CA ASP A 9 -12.43 -16.89 -2.87
C ASP A 9 -10.91 -16.72 -3.06
N ASN A 10 -10.33 -15.53 -2.76
CA ASN A 10 -8.93 -15.24 -3.05
C ASN A 10 -8.12 -15.02 -1.75
N GLU A 11 -7.00 -15.73 -1.59
CA GLU A 11 -6.15 -15.73 -0.39
C GLU A 11 -5.56 -14.34 -0.04
N ALA A 12 -5.36 -13.48 -1.03
CA ALA A 12 -4.91 -12.09 -0.84
C ALA A 12 -6.04 -11.19 -0.31
N ASP A 13 -7.26 -11.41 -0.77
CA ASP A 13 -8.46 -10.71 -0.30
C ASP A 13 -8.79 -11.13 1.13
N SER A 14 -8.60 -12.39 1.48
CA SER A 14 -8.79 -12.94 2.82
C SER A 14 -7.95 -12.21 3.89
N ARG A 15 -6.65 -11.93 3.63
CA ARG A 15 -5.79 -11.24 4.61
C ARG A 15 -6.19 -9.79 4.85
N MET A 16 -6.55 -9.07 3.80
CA MET A 16 -7.05 -7.70 3.93
C MET A 16 -8.39 -7.67 4.67
N HIS A 17 -9.27 -8.63 4.39
CA HIS A 17 -10.54 -8.75 5.05
C HIS A 17 -10.41 -9.08 6.54
N HIS A 18 -9.54 -10.00 6.93
CA HIS A 18 -9.27 -10.29 8.34
C HIS A 18 -8.74 -9.04 9.07
N TRP A 19 -7.80 -8.31 8.48
CA TRP A 19 -7.29 -7.07 9.06
C TRP A 19 -8.39 -6.00 9.20
N LEU A 20 -9.27 -5.87 8.22
CA LEU A 20 -10.43 -4.97 8.30
C LEU A 20 -11.41 -5.41 9.39
N LEU A 21 -11.73 -6.71 9.48
CA LEU A 21 -12.60 -7.26 10.53
C LEU A 21 -12.04 -7.00 11.92
N ASP A 22 -10.75 -7.28 12.14
CA ASP A 22 -10.09 -7.00 13.41
C ASP A 22 -10.18 -5.51 13.77
N THR A 23 -9.93 -4.64 12.79
CA THR A 23 -9.99 -3.17 12.97
C THR A 23 -11.41 -2.70 13.27
N PHE A 24 -12.42 -3.23 12.57
CA PHE A 24 -13.84 -2.89 12.81
C PHE A 24 -14.35 -3.44 14.13
N SER A 25 -13.99 -4.67 14.48
CA SER A 25 -14.34 -5.28 15.78
C SER A 25 -13.74 -4.47 16.93
N MET A 26 -12.48 -4.06 16.82
CA MET A 26 -11.86 -3.15 17.79
C MET A 26 -12.61 -1.82 17.87
N ASN A 27 -12.94 -1.20 16.75
CA ASN A 27 -13.63 0.09 16.73
C ASN A 27 -15.02 -0.01 17.38
N GLY A 28 -15.77 -1.10 17.15
CA GLY A 28 -17.04 -1.38 17.81
C GLY A 28 -16.90 -1.53 19.32
N MET A 29 -15.88 -2.24 19.79
CA MET A 29 -15.60 -2.41 21.23
C MET A 29 -15.16 -1.08 21.87
N LEU A 30 -14.35 -0.28 21.21
CA LEU A 30 -13.88 1.03 21.68
C LEU A 30 -15.01 2.07 21.76
N SER A 31 -15.94 2.04 20.80
CA SER A 31 -17.08 2.97 20.77
C SER A 31 -18.00 2.80 21.99
N ASN A 32 -18.03 1.62 22.57
CA ASN A 32 -18.89 1.27 23.69
C ASN A 32 -18.21 1.40 25.08
N SER A 33 -16.91 1.69 25.14
CA SER A 33 -16.16 1.79 26.40
C SER A 33 -15.07 2.84 26.36
N LYS A 34 -15.34 3.99 26.99
CA LYS A 34 -14.34 5.06 27.15
C LYS A 34 -13.11 4.63 27.99
N GLU A 35 -13.29 3.68 28.90
CA GLU A 35 -12.21 3.15 29.74
C GLU A 35 -11.22 2.30 28.94
N LEU A 36 -11.70 1.56 27.94
CA LEU A 36 -10.83 0.74 27.08
C LEU A 36 -10.06 1.57 26.07
N SER A 37 -10.60 2.70 25.61
CA SER A 37 -9.90 3.57 24.64
C SER A 37 -8.58 4.13 25.17
N GLY A 38 -8.49 4.40 26.48
CA GLY A 38 -7.25 4.84 27.13
C GLY A 38 -6.20 3.74 27.38
N ARG A 39 -6.56 2.48 27.15
CA ARG A 39 -5.70 1.30 27.37
C ARG A 39 -5.18 0.70 26.06
N ILE A 40 -5.64 1.20 24.94
CA ILE A 40 -5.20 0.78 23.60
C ILE A 40 -4.42 1.94 22.99
N ILE A 41 -3.13 1.71 22.81
CA ILE A 41 -2.24 2.69 22.18
C ILE A 41 -2.15 2.34 20.71
N VAL A 42 -2.58 3.26 19.86
CA VAL A 42 -2.47 3.17 18.41
C VAL A 42 -1.40 4.15 17.94
N GLU A 43 -0.54 3.73 17.02
CA GLU A 43 0.43 4.63 16.42
C GLU A 43 -0.28 5.79 15.70
N ASP A 44 0.28 7.00 15.83
CA ASP A 44 -0.20 8.18 15.09
C ASP A 44 0.26 8.05 13.64
N VAL A 45 -0.69 7.71 12.77
CA VAL A 45 -0.44 7.52 11.33
C VAL A 45 -1.23 8.57 10.56
N PRO A 46 -0.60 9.26 9.57
CA PRO A 46 -1.30 10.21 8.73
C PRO A 46 -2.56 9.62 8.12
N SER A 47 -3.68 10.29 8.32
CA SER A 47 -4.98 9.82 7.85
C SER A 47 -5.16 10.12 6.36
N ALA A 48 -5.58 9.11 5.60
CA ALA A 48 -6.04 9.29 4.21
C ALA A 48 -7.57 9.46 4.12
N ARG A 49 -8.27 9.69 5.24
CA ARG A 49 -9.73 9.68 5.35
C ARG A 49 -10.43 10.61 4.36
N GLU A 50 -9.84 11.77 4.10
CA GLU A 50 -10.41 12.76 3.17
C GLU A 50 -10.16 12.40 1.71
N HIS A 51 -9.01 11.83 1.38
CA HIS A 51 -8.57 11.58 0.02
C HIS A 51 -8.98 10.22 -0.54
N LEU A 52 -8.97 9.20 0.30
CA LEU A 52 -9.24 7.81 -0.13
C LEU A 52 -10.61 7.64 -0.80
N PRO A 53 -11.72 8.17 -0.27
CA PRO A 53 -13.03 8.07 -0.93
C PRO A 53 -13.05 8.73 -2.32
N VAL A 54 -12.37 9.86 -2.46
CA VAL A 54 -12.29 10.59 -3.74
C VAL A 54 -11.52 9.79 -4.78
N VAL A 55 -10.40 9.17 -4.40
CA VAL A 55 -9.61 8.30 -5.28
C VAL A 55 -10.41 7.07 -5.71
N ILE A 56 -11.09 6.40 -4.76
CA ILE A 56 -11.91 5.22 -5.05
C ILE A 56 -13.07 5.58 -5.98
N GLN A 57 -13.71 6.73 -5.78
CA GLN A 57 -14.77 7.19 -6.68
C GLN A 57 -14.23 7.46 -8.09
N ALA A 58 -13.09 8.14 -8.21
CA ALA A 58 -12.45 8.40 -9.50
C ALA A 58 -12.10 7.10 -10.25
N MET A 59 -11.60 6.09 -9.53
CA MET A 59 -11.32 4.76 -10.09
C MET A 59 -12.61 4.06 -10.57
N ARG A 60 -13.69 4.14 -9.81
CA ARG A 60 -15.00 3.56 -10.17
C ARG A 60 -15.59 4.20 -11.44
N GLU A 61 -15.34 5.49 -11.64
CA GLU A 61 -15.86 6.27 -12.76
C GLU A 61 -14.88 6.36 -13.94
N ASP A 62 -13.73 5.71 -13.87
CA ASP A 62 -12.64 5.81 -14.84
C ASP A 62 -12.23 7.25 -15.14
N LYS A 63 -12.21 8.10 -14.11
CA LYS A 63 -11.87 9.52 -14.22
C LYS A 63 -10.49 9.83 -13.66
N ARG A 64 -9.83 10.80 -14.30
CA ARG A 64 -8.56 11.34 -13.82
C ARG A 64 -8.77 12.10 -12.52
N ILE A 65 -7.73 12.16 -11.71
CA ILE A 65 -7.65 13.03 -10.52
C ILE A 65 -6.60 14.11 -10.73
N VAL A 66 -6.84 15.26 -10.11
CA VAL A 66 -5.94 16.42 -10.09
C VAL A 66 -5.67 16.79 -8.66
N PHE A 67 -4.41 17.03 -8.30
CA PHE A 67 -4.00 17.37 -6.93
C PHE A 67 -2.66 18.11 -6.91
N ASP A 68 -2.37 18.75 -5.80
CA ASP A 68 -1.04 19.24 -5.48
C ASP A 68 -0.31 18.21 -4.62
N TYR A 69 0.98 17.97 -4.88
CA TYR A 69 1.74 16.92 -4.21
C TYR A 69 2.99 17.45 -3.52
N HIS A 70 3.19 17.08 -2.26
CA HIS A 70 4.28 17.49 -1.40
C HIS A 70 5.29 16.35 -1.18
N PRO A 71 6.26 16.12 -2.10
CA PRO A 71 7.26 15.06 -1.93
C PRO A 71 8.27 15.41 -0.84
N TYR A 72 8.70 14.44 -0.04
CA TYR A 72 9.73 14.69 0.98
C TYR A 72 11.12 15.00 0.41
N THR A 73 11.35 14.70 -0.87
CA THR A 73 12.63 14.93 -1.56
C THR A 73 12.82 16.36 -2.03
N ARG A 74 11.78 17.20 -1.96
CA ARG A 74 11.80 18.59 -2.43
C ARG A 74 11.00 19.48 -1.49
N SER A 75 11.44 20.71 -1.29
CA SER A 75 10.73 21.70 -0.46
C SER A 75 9.51 22.29 -1.16
N GLN A 76 9.46 22.27 -2.49
CA GLN A 76 8.35 22.83 -3.26
C GLN A 76 7.36 21.73 -3.67
N ALA A 77 6.06 22.03 -3.51
CA ALA A 77 4.99 21.18 -4.01
C ALA A 77 4.97 21.15 -5.54
N SER A 78 4.65 19.99 -6.09
CA SER A 78 4.27 19.88 -7.50
C SER A 78 2.78 20.20 -7.61
N LYS A 79 2.44 21.33 -8.22
CA LYS A 79 1.05 21.78 -8.37
C LYS A 79 0.38 21.19 -9.60
N GLY A 80 -0.92 20.91 -9.47
CA GLY A 80 -1.76 20.49 -10.57
C GLY A 80 -1.34 19.17 -11.19
N VAL A 81 -0.87 18.21 -10.40
CA VAL A 81 -0.51 16.87 -10.88
C VAL A 81 -1.76 16.16 -11.36
N VAL A 82 -1.76 15.66 -12.59
CA VAL A 82 -2.88 14.92 -13.20
C VAL A 82 -2.46 13.47 -13.40
N ILE A 83 -3.25 12.55 -12.84
CA ILE A 83 -3.03 11.11 -13.04
C ILE A 83 -4.31 10.39 -13.44
N CYS A 84 -4.15 9.25 -14.12
CA CYS A 84 -5.15 8.21 -14.27
C CYS A 84 -4.96 7.23 -13.10
N PRO A 85 -5.81 7.22 -12.07
CA PRO A 85 -5.62 6.33 -10.91
C PRO A 85 -5.95 4.90 -11.30
N TYR A 86 -4.96 4.00 -11.20
CA TYR A 86 -5.12 2.60 -11.57
C TYR A 86 -5.54 1.73 -10.40
N PHE A 87 -4.85 1.86 -9.26
CA PHE A 87 -5.17 1.11 -8.05
C PHE A 87 -4.59 1.80 -6.81
N VAL A 88 -5.02 1.33 -5.63
CA VAL A 88 -4.50 1.78 -4.34
C VAL A 88 -3.77 0.63 -3.63
N LYS A 89 -2.76 0.96 -2.84
CA LYS A 89 -1.99 0.02 -2.03
C LYS A 89 -1.80 0.55 -0.62
N ILE A 90 -1.94 -0.33 0.37
CA ILE A 90 -1.52 -0.03 1.75
C ILE A 90 -0.10 -0.57 1.95
N PHE A 91 0.78 0.26 2.50
CA PHE A 91 2.09 -0.15 2.93
C PHE A 91 2.52 0.63 4.18
N LYS A 92 2.93 -0.07 5.24
CA LYS A 92 3.27 0.52 6.54
C LYS A 92 2.20 1.51 7.02
N GLN A 93 0.95 1.09 7.01
CA GLN A 93 -0.24 1.83 7.42
C GLN A 93 -0.58 3.08 6.59
N LEU A 94 0.20 3.42 5.58
CA LEU A 94 -0.07 4.53 4.66
C LEU A 94 -0.75 4.05 3.39
N TRP A 95 -1.66 4.88 2.87
CA TRP A 95 -2.34 4.65 1.62
C TRP A 95 -1.60 5.33 0.47
N TYR A 96 -1.47 4.59 -0.61
CA TYR A 96 -0.84 5.06 -1.84
C TYR A 96 -1.78 4.83 -3.02
N VAL A 97 -1.88 5.80 -3.92
CA VAL A 97 -2.46 5.59 -5.25
C VAL A 97 -1.34 5.42 -6.26
N ILE A 98 -1.52 4.44 -7.12
CA ILE A 98 -0.64 4.16 -8.25
C ILE A 98 -1.41 4.52 -9.51
N GLY A 99 -0.79 5.31 -10.38
CA GLY A 99 -1.45 5.75 -11.59
C GLY A 99 -0.50 6.31 -12.62
N HIS A 100 -1.02 6.42 -13.84
CA HIS A 100 -0.30 7.00 -14.98
C HIS A 100 -0.32 8.52 -14.87
N ASN A 101 0.86 9.12 -14.73
CA ASN A 101 1.03 10.57 -14.72
C ASN A 101 0.94 11.10 -16.16
N VAL A 102 -0.01 12.00 -16.39
CA VAL A 102 -0.32 12.52 -17.74
C VAL A 102 0.81 13.38 -18.30
N ALA A 103 1.56 14.07 -17.44
CA ALA A 103 2.59 15.01 -17.87
C ALA A 103 3.85 14.32 -18.43
N ASP A 104 4.25 13.18 -17.88
CA ASP A 104 5.49 12.48 -18.29
C ASP A 104 5.25 11.05 -18.80
N GLY A 105 4.00 10.60 -18.85
CA GLY A 105 3.64 9.30 -19.38
C GLY A 105 4.08 8.09 -18.53
N LYS A 106 4.48 8.30 -17.27
CA LYS A 106 5.00 7.24 -16.40
C LYS A 106 4.00 6.83 -15.33
N ILE A 107 4.02 5.55 -14.97
CA ILE A 107 3.28 5.08 -13.80
C ILE A 107 4.08 5.47 -12.56
N LYS A 108 3.41 6.13 -11.61
CA LYS A 108 4.01 6.62 -10.37
C LYS A 108 3.17 6.28 -9.16
N THR A 109 3.82 6.26 -8.01
CA THR A 109 3.20 6.05 -6.70
C THR A 109 3.12 7.38 -5.96
N TYR A 110 1.94 7.70 -5.43
CA TYR A 110 1.68 8.91 -4.66
C TYR A 110 1.04 8.54 -3.32
N SER A 111 1.61 9.02 -2.23
CA SER A 111 1.05 8.85 -0.89
C SER A 111 -0.11 9.82 -0.67
N LEU A 112 -1.25 9.34 -0.18
CA LEU A 112 -2.45 10.16 -0.05
C LEU A 112 -2.30 11.27 1.01
N ASP A 113 -1.53 11.01 2.07
CA ASP A 113 -1.23 11.98 3.13
C ASP A 113 -0.45 13.21 2.66
N ARG A 114 0.15 13.13 1.46
CA ARG A 114 0.94 14.23 0.85
C ARG A 114 0.20 14.96 -0.26
N MET A 115 -1.06 14.66 -0.44
CA MET A 115 -1.92 15.34 -1.41
C MET A 115 -2.64 16.51 -0.77
N THR A 116 -2.83 17.56 -1.53
CA THR A 116 -3.73 18.68 -1.22
C THR A 116 -4.50 19.07 -2.46
N ASN A 117 -5.63 19.74 -2.31
CA ASN A 117 -6.48 20.19 -3.41
C ASN A 117 -6.89 19.07 -4.37
N LEU A 118 -7.14 17.86 -3.82
CA LEU A 118 -7.53 16.69 -4.60
C LEU A 118 -8.96 16.83 -5.14
N ASN A 119 -9.09 16.69 -6.47
CA ASN A 119 -10.37 16.75 -7.16
C ASN A 119 -10.46 15.71 -8.29
N ILE A 120 -11.68 15.27 -8.58
CA ILE A 120 -11.95 14.40 -9.75
C ILE A 120 -12.10 15.31 -10.98
N SER A 121 -11.37 14.98 -12.04
CA SER A 121 -11.48 15.65 -13.33
C SER A 121 -12.70 15.17 -14.10
N SER A 122 -13.24 16.00 -14.98
CA SER A 122 -14.27 15.58 -15.96
C SER A 122 -13.74 14.63 -17.03
N THR A 123 -12.41 14.55 -17.19
CA THR A 123 -11.76 13.74 -18.23
C THR A 123 -11.67 12.28 -17.79
N SER A 124 -12.21 11.40 -18.62
CA SER A 124 -12.08 9.94 -18.42
C SER A 124 -10.74 9.40 -18.95
N PHE A 125 -10.40 8.21 -18.52
CA PHE A 125 -9.28 7.43 -19.06
C PHE A 125 -9.73 5.98 -19.29
N LYS A 126 -8.94 5.21 -20.01
CA LYS A 126 -9.14 3.77 -20.17
C LYS A 126 -7.99 3.05 -19.48
N MET A 127 -8.30 2.08 -18.66
CA MET A 127 -7.31 1.20 -18.06
C MET A 127 -6.58 0.43 -19.14
N PRO A 128 -5.23 0.32 -19.12
CA PRO A 128 -4.53 -0.50 -20.12
C PRO A 128 -4.97 -1.96 -20.05
N GLU A 129 -5.19 -2.57 -21.23
CA GLU A 129 -5.54 -3.98 -21.31
C GLU A 129 -4.43 -4.86 -20.74
N GLY A 130 -4.78 -5.86 -19.91
CA GLY A 130 -3.80 -6.76 -19.29
C GLY A 130 -2.98 -6.16 -18.16
N PHE A 131 -3.32 -4.96 -17.67
CA PHE A 131 -2.64 -4.40 -16.51
C PHE A 131 -3.06 -5.13 -15.22
N GLU A 132 -2.08 -5.76 -14.58
CA GLU A 132 -2.26 -6.58 -13.36
C GLU A 132 -1.70 -5.85 -12.14
N PRO A 133 -2.53 -5.24 -11.26
CA PRO A 133 -2.07 -4.53 -10.07
C PRO A 133 -1.21 -5.38 -9.13
N GLN A 134 -1.54 -6.66 -8.99
CA GLN A 134 -0.82 -7.56 -8.08
C GLN A 134 0.61 -7.86 -8.54
N SER A 135 0.82 -7.93 -9.87
CA SER A 135 2.16 -8.16 -10.44
C SER A 135 3.04 -6.92 -10.46
N PHE A 136 2.44 -5.73 -10.33
CA PHE A 136 3.15 -4.46 -10.49
C PHE A 136 4.28 -4.24 -9.48
N PHE A 137 4.14 -4.78 -8.29
CA PHE A 137 5.14 -4.68 -7.22
C PHE A 137 5.88 -5.99 -6.92
N LYS A 138 5.74 -7.01 -7.78
CA LYS A 138 6.29 -8.35 -7.50
C LYS A 138 7.81 -8.37 -7.27
N ASP A 139 8.54 -7.47 -7.95
CA ASP A 139 10.00 -7.38 -7.86
C ASP A 139 10.45 -6.18 -6.99
N CYS A 140 9.55 -5.66 -6.13
CA CYS A 140 9.80 -4.45 -5.36
C CYS A 140 9.61 -4.69 -3.86
N TYR A 141 10.49 -4.14 -3.04
CA TYR A 141 10.21 -4.00 -1.62
C TYR A 141 9.30 -2.80 -1.36
N GLY A 142 8.08 -3.10 -0.89
CA GLY A 142 7.11 -2.07 -0.52
C GLY A 142 6.48 -1.35 -1.71
N ILE A 143 6.79 -0.06 -1.85
CA ILE A 143 6.17 0.84 -2.83
C ILE A 143 7.19 1.51 -3.75
N THR A 144 8.47 1.17 -3.61
CA THR A 144 9.54 1.78 -4.40
C THR A 144 9.65 1.06 -5.73
N ILE A 145 9.32 1.77 -6.79
CA ILE A 145 9.48 1.29 -8.16
C ILE A 145 10.79 1.86 -8.69
N ASN A 146 11.67 1.02 -9.14
CA ASN A 146 12.82 1.41 -9.94
C ASN A 146 12.78 0.68 -11.28
N GLN A 147 13.46 1.22 -12.27
CA GLN A 147 13.54 0.61 -13.61
C GLN A 147 14.73 -0.37 -13.74
N ASN A 148 15.40 -0.67 -12.62
CA ASN A 148 16.52 -1.58 -12.60
C ASN A 148 16.02 -3.03 -12.58
N GLU A 149 16.83 -3.93 -13.10
CA GLU A 149 16.61 -5.37 -12.97
C GLU A 149 16.65 -5.79 -11.50
N PRO A 150 15.78 -6.76 -11.10
CA PRO A 150 15.79 -7.30 -9.74
C PRO A 150 17.17 -7.85 -9.38
N LYS A 151 17.64 -7.53 -8.19
CA LYS A 151 18.94 -7.97 -7.66
C LYS A 151 18.79 -9.07 -6.64
N ASP A 152 19.77 -9.96 -6.58
CA ASP A 152 19.86 -10.94 -5.52
C ASP A 152 20.47 -10.29 -4.28
N ILE A 153 19.74 -10.38 -3.16
CA ILE A 153 20.10 -9.82 -1.86
C ILE A 153 20.26 -10.98 -0.88
N ALA A 154 21.37 -11.02 -0.15
CA ALA A 154 21.59 -11.96 0.94
C ALA A 154 21.70 -11.20 2.27
N LEU A 155 20.87 -11.59 3.23
CA LEU A 155 20.83 -11.01 4.57
C LEU A 155 21.23 -12.07 5.60
N ARG A 156 22.39 -11.88 6.23
CA ARG A 156 22.84 -12.73 7.34
C ARG A 156 22.24 -12.23 8.64
N VAL A 157 21.56 -13.11 9.38
CA VAL A 157 20.89 -12.79 10.64
C VAL A 157 21.16 -13.86 11.71
N SER A 158 21.06 -13.49 12.99
CA SER A 158 21.05 -14.45 14.09
C SER A 158 19.81 -15.34 14.07
N HIS A 159 19.87 -16.51 14.71
CA HIS A 159 18.69 -17.37 14.82
C HIS A 159 17.50 -16.69 15.53
N THR A 160 17.78 -15.78 16.45
CA THR A 160 16.72 -14.98 17.08
C THR A 160 16.00 -14.08 16.06
N GLN A 161 16.75 -13.38 15.22
CA GLN A 161 16.16 -12.53 14.17
C GLN A 161 15.51 -13.34 13.05
N ALA A 162 16.03 -14.53 12.75
CA ALA A 162 15.43 -15.41 11.76
C ALA A 162 13.96 -15.77 12.06
N ARG A 163 13.60 -15.88 13.35
CA ARG A 163 12.21 -16.14 13.76
C ARG A 163 11.25 -15.05 13.32
N TYR A 164 11.66 -13.78 13.39
CA TYR A 164 10.85 -12.65 12.96
C TYR A 164 10.67 -12.63 11.44
N LEU A 165 11.74 -12.92 10.69
CA LEU A 165 11.67 -12.97 9.23
C LEU A 165 10.83 -14.14 8.70
N ARG A 166 10.80 -15.27 9.43
CA ARG A 166 9.89 -16.38 9.12
C ARG A 166 8.44 -16.03 9.40
N ALA A 167 8.18 -15.36 10.54
CA ALA A 167 6.82 -14.95 10.92
C ALA A 167 6.26 -13.86 9.99
N LEU A 168 7.11 -12.91 9.55
CA LEU A 168 6.72 -11.84 8.65
C LEU A 168 7.75 -11.72 7.52
N PRO A 169 7.61 -12.48 6.43
CA PRO A 169 8.50 -12.42 5.29
C PRO A 169 8.57 -11.02 4.66
N LEU A 170 9.77 -10.56 4.36
CA LEU A 170 9.98 -9.24 3.74
C LEU A 170 9.54 -9.20 2.27
N HIS A 171 9.63 -10.34 1.58
CA HIS A 171 9.28 -10.46 0.17
C HIS A 171 8.86 -11.89 -0.15
N HIS A 172 8.01 -12.09 -1.17
CA HIS A 172 7.51 -13.41 -1.56
C HIS A 172 8.60 -14.36 -2.06
N THR A 173 9.75 -13.83 -2.55
CA THR A 173 10.90 -14.63 -2.97
C THR A 173 11.81 -15.07 -1.82
N GLN A 174 11.42 -14.78 -0.56
CA GLN A 174 12.24 -15.13 0.59
C GLN A 174 12.56 -16.62 0.65
N SER A 175 13.85 -16.96 0.69
CA SER A 175 14.35 -18.28 1.01
C SER A 175 15.34 -18.21 2.17
N GLU A 176 15.50 -19.29 2.91
CA GLU A 176 16.39 -19.36 4.06
C GLU A 176 17.39 -20.50 3.91
N GLU A 177 18.64 -20.22 4.23
CA GLU A 177 19.72 -21.18 4.41
C GLU A 177 20.17 -21.15 5.87
N VAL A 178 19.99 -22.25 6.61
CA VAL A 178 20.28 -22.33 8.04
C VAL A 178 21.69 -22.85 8.26
N HIS A 179 22.49 -22.14 9.06
CA HIS A 179 23.83 -22.51 9.52
C HIS A 179 23.83 -22.69 11.05
N ASP A 180 24.89 -23.23 11.63
CA ASP A 180 24.96 -23.55 13.05
C ASP A 180 24.75 -22.36 13.97
N THR A 181 25.20 -21.14 13.60
CA THR A 181 25.15 -19.93 14.44
C THR A 181 24.37 -18.77 13.85
N TYR A 182 23.90 -18.88 12.61
CA TYR A 182 23.16 -17.85 11.89
C TYR A 182 22.30 -18.46 10.79
N SER A 183 21.42 -17.63 10.18
CA SER A 183 20.73 -17.94 8.94
C SER A 183 21.05 -16.91 7.87
N ILE A 184 21.03 -17.33 6.60
CA ILE A 184 21.08 -16.43 5.45
C ILE A 184 19.71 -16.44 4.78
N PHE A 185 19.09 -15.27 4.72
CA PHE A 185 17.88 -15.05 3.94
C PHE A 185 18.24 -14.47 2.59
N ARG A 186 17.71 -15.07 1.52
CA ARG A 186 17.92 -14.62 0.16
C ARG A 186 16.63 -14.06 -0.41
N TYR A 187 16.77 -13.00 -1.19
CA TYR A 187 15.67 -12.29 -1.85
C TYR A 187 16.09 -11.97 -3.27
N ARG A 188 15.11 -11.93 -4.18
CA ARG A 188 15.28 -11.36 -5.51
C ARG A 188 14.28 -10.23 -5.67
N MET A 189 14.76 -8.98 -5.69
CA MET A 189 13.92 -7.79 -5.75
C MET A 189 14.69 -6.58 -6.31
#